data_c19ac1e07183a35fbed789d63fc7f31a
#
_entry.id   c19ac1e07183a35fbed789d63fc7f31a
#
_cell.length_a   1.000
_cell.length_b   1.000
_cell.length_c   1.000
_cell.angle_alpha   90.00
_cell.angle_beta   90.00
_cell.angle_gamma   90.00
#
_symmetry.space_group_name_H-M   'P 1'
#
loop_
_entity.id
_entity.type
_entity.pdbx_description
1 polymer ?
#
loop_
_entity_poly.entity_id
_entity_poly.type
_entity_poly.pdbx_seq_one_letter_code
_entity_poly.pdbx_strand_id
1 'polypeptide(L)'
;NCFALPDGRPLHGGTYFPIEQWKKTLQSIADFYQDRKVEAFEYAAELTNGINKLDQIIPAENSEIKLETIETAVENWSKNFDLIYGGYNWAPKFPMPNNWQFYLQYYQFSKNELLLEAVTQTLNGMANGGIFDQIEGGFARYSTDVYWKAPHFEKMLYDNGQLMGLYAQAFQLTKNALYKNIIYKTHQFLQHELTHESGLFYSALDADSEGIEGKYYIWTRQELVEYLGENEPLFSLYYSVDAYGNWEHGANILYKTRTIEELESITGKSSLEIAVIIEKCNVILVAERNKKTKPGLDDKVITSWNSLMISGYCEAYKALNDKTFFYAAQKALNSILENLWVNNKLFRILFYAVNSHILYIRKWILIFSYCKSFTLLKQPLRFRAYY
;
A
#
# COMPACT_ATOMS: atom_id res chain seq x y z
N ASN A 1 1.88 10.86 -18.16
CA ASN A 1 1.93 11.17 -19.60
C ASN A 1 3.31 11.68 -19.96
N CYS A 2 3.92 11.13 -21.04
CA CYS A 2 5.20 11.57 -21.55
C CYS A 2 5.13 11.65 -23.09
N PHE A 3 5.62 12.76 -23.63
CA PHE A 3 5.80 12.95 -25.07
C PHE A 3 7.27 12.76 -25.39
N ALA A 4 7.54 11.92 -26.35
CA ALA A 4 8.92 11.59 -26.75
C ALA A 4 9.08 11.72 -28.26
N LEU A 5 10.30 11.95 -28.67
CA LEU A 5 10.71 11.81 -30.05
C LEU A 5 10.59 10.36 -30.52
N PRO A 6 10.58 10.08 -31.84
CA PRO A 6 10.54 8.70 -32.36
C PRO A 6 11.68 7.80 -31.88
N ASP A 7 12.81 8.37 -31.48
CA ASP A 7 13.95 7.66 -30.89
C ASP A 7 13.84 7.41 -29.36
N GLY A 8 12.74 7.85 -28.74
CA GLY A 8 12.45 7.65 -27.33
C GLY A 8 12.95 8.74 -26.40
N ARG A 9 13.66 9.77 -26.87
CA ARG A 9 14.09 10.90 -26.05
C ARG A 9 12.89 11.76 -25.64
N PRO A 10 12.73 12.11 -24.35
CA PRO A 10 11.57 12.87 -23.87
C PRO A 10 11.61 14.32 -24.34
N LEU A 11 10.43 14.87 -24.66
CA LEU A 11 10.18 16.28 -24.97
C LEU A 11 9.43 16.98 -23.86
N HIS A 12 8.45 16.31 -23.26
CA HIS A 12 7.60 16.87 -22.21
C HIS A 12 6.97 15.75 -21.40
N GLY A 13 6.67 16.01 -20.13
CA GLY A 13 5.97 15.06 -19.27
C GLY A 13 5.14 15.75 -18.21
N GLY A 14 4.11 15.04 -17.74
CA GLY A 14 3.28 15.47 -16.63
C GLY A 14 2.38 14.34 -16.16
N THR A 15 1.97 14.40 -14.89
CA THR A 15 1.18 13.34 -14.27
C THR A 15 -0.29 13.44 -14.64
N TYR A 16 -0.85 14.64 -14.53
CA TYR A 16 -2.26 14.91 -14.80
C TYR A 16 -2.42 16.20 -15.60
N PHE A 17 -3.36 16.19 -16.54
CA PHE A 17 -3.74 17.34 -17.34
C PHE A 17 -5.27 17.42 -17.42
N PRO A 18 -5.90 18.52 -16.96
CA PRO A 18 -7.29 18.82 -17.30
C PRO A 18 -7.49 18.86 -18.83
N ILE A 19 -8.68 18.51 -19.31
CA ILE A 19 -8.97 18.33 -20.74
C ILE A 19 -8.49 19.51 -21.60
N GLU A 20 -8.77 20.75 -21.19
CA GLU A 20 -8.38 21.93 -21.95
C GLU A 20 -6.86 22.18 -21.94
N GLN A 21 -6.20 21.88 -20.81
CA GLN A 21 -4.75 21.93 -20.72
C GLN A 21 -4.12 20.84 -21.57
N TRP A 22 -4.71 19.63 -21.57
CA TRP A 22 -4.25 18.52 -22.41
C TRP A 22 -4.27 18.87 -23.89
N LYS A 23 -5.37 19.43 -24.41
CA LYS A 23 -5.49 19.89 -25.79
C LYS A 23 -4.42 20.93 -26.15
N LYS A 24 -4.20 21.93 -25.28
CA LYS A 24 -3.18 22.97 -25.48
C LYS A 24 -1.77 22.37 -25.49
N THR A 25 -1.47 21.44 -24.58
CA THR A 25 -0.19 20.76 -24.53
C THR A 25 0.08 19.95 -25.79
N LEU A 26 -0.91 19.17 -26.24
CA LEU A 26 -0.83 18.42 -27.49
C LEU A 26 -0.50 19.32 -28.69
N GLN A 27 -1.25 20.42 -28.84
CA GLN A 27 -1.05 21.37 -29.93
C GLN A 27 0.34 22.00 -29.85
N SER A 28 0.73 22.51 -28.68
CA SER A 28 2.03 23.16 -28.51
C SER A 28 3.22 22.23 -28.83
N ILE A 29 3.13 20.94 -28.45
CA ILE A 29 4.18 19.96 -28.74
C ILE A 29 4.19 19.60 -30.21
N ALA A 30 3.01 19.47 -30.85
CA ALA A 30 2.91 19.23 -32.28
C ALA A 30 3.53 20.39 -33.10
N ASP A 31 3.16 21.63 -32.78
CA ASP A 31 3.68 22.84 -33.41
C ASP A 31 5.20 22.94 -33.20
N PHE A 32 5.68 22.71 -31.96
CA PHE A 32 7.12 22.71 -31.67
C PHE A 32 7.88 21.68 -32.47
N TYR A 33 7.36 20.47 -32.61
CA TYR A 33 8.01 19.40 -33.38
C TYR A 33 7.94 19.66 -34.89
N GLN A 34 6.86 20.26 -35.41
CA GLN A 34 6.70 20.54 -36.86
C GLN A 34 7.48 21.77 -37.29
N ASP A 35 7.36 22.89 -36.56
CA ASP A 35 7.87 24.17 -36.97
C ASP A 35 9.34 24.40 -36.60
N ARG A 36 9.77 23.76 -35.46
CA ARG A 36 11.12 23.94 -34.90
C ARG A 36 11.82 22.61 -34.65
N LYS A 37 11.81 21.75 -35.63
CA LYS A 37 12.26 20.35 -35.51
C LYS A 37 13.68 20.21 -34.96
N VAL A 38 14.63 21.05 -35.43
CA VAL A 38 16.03 21.03 -35.00
C VAL A 38 16.10 21.33 -33.47
N GLU A 39 15.46 22.41 -33.04
CA GLU A 39 15.40 22.80 -31.62
C GLU A 39 14.73 21.73 -30.75
N ALA A 40 13.69 21.05 -31.25
CA ALA A 40 13.05 19.94 -30.52
C ALA A 40 14.03 18.78 -30.29
N PHE A 41 14.88 18.44 -31.24
CA PHE A 41 15.90 17.40 -31.08
C PHE A 41 17.03 17.84 -30.14
N GLU A 42 17.46 19.09 -30.17
CA GLU A 42 18.45 19.66 -29.24
C GLU A 42 17.90 19.66 -27.81
N TYR A 43 16.69 20.18 -27.62
CA TYR A 43 16.02 20.19 -26.32
C TYR A 43 15.85 18.77 -25.73
N ALA A 44 15.42 17.80 -26.54
CA ALA A 44 15.30 16.42 -26.10
C ALA A 44 16.65 15.79 -25.71
N ALA A 45 17.74 16.17 -26.39
CA ALA A 45 19.08 15.74 -26.04
C ALA A 45 19.54 16.33 -24.71
N GLU A 46 19.33 17.64 -24.49
CA GLU A 46 19.66 18.32 -23.23
C GLU A 46 18.85 17.73 -22.05
N LEU A 47 17.54 17.54 -22.23
CA LEU A 47 16.67 16.94 -21.22
C LEU A 47 17.11 15.51 -20.87
N THR A 48 17.43 14.69 -21.89
CA THR A 48 17.96 13.33 -21.70
C THR A 48 19.28 13.34 -20.92
N ASN A 49 20.18 14.25 -21.26
CA ASN A 49 21.46 14.40 -20.55
C ASN A 49 21.25 14.86 -19.09
N GLY A 50 20.27 15.75 -18.87
CA GLY A 50 19.90 16.18 -17.52
C GLY A 50 19.36 15.01 -16.67
N ILE A 51 18.44 14.23 -17.23
CA ILE A 51 17.90 13.02 -16.56
C ILE A 51 19.02 12.02 -16.26
N ASN A 52 19.88 11.72 -17.23
CA ASN A 52 20.98 10.78 -17.04
C ASN A 52 21.95 11.24 -15.92
N LYS A 53 22.19 12.55 -15.81
CA LYS A 53 23.03 13.09 -14.72
C LYS A 53 22.37 12.96 -13.34
N LEU A 54 21.07 13.14 -13.27
CA LEU A 54 20.31 12.99 -12.01
C LEU A 54 20.26 11.53 -11.56
N ASP A 55 20.15 10.59 -12.50
CA ASP A 55 20.12 9.15 -12.22
C ASP A 55 21.53 8.54 -12.01
N GLN A 56 22.59 9.31 -12.26
CA GLN A 56 23.94 8.82 -12.18
C GLN A 56 24.41 8.77 -10.70
N ILE A 57 24.40 7.57 -10.13
CA ILE A 57 25.08 7.33 -8.84
C ILE A 57 26.57 7.25 -9.11
N ILE A 58 27.32 8.30 -8.75
CA ILE A 58 28.77 8.30 -8.81
C ILE A 58 29.28 7.57 -7.55
N PRO A 59 29.89 6.38 -7.69
CA PRO A 59 30.48 5.69 -6.56
C PRO A 59 31.60 6.56 -5.96
N ALA A 60 31.58 6.79 -4.67
CA ALA A 60 32.70 7.40 -3.99
C ALA A 60 33.87 6.39 -3.93
N GLU A 61 35.08 6.82 -4.29
CA GLU A 61 36.26 5.95 -4.32
C GLU A 61 36.60 5.32 -2.96
N ASN A 62 36.22 5.95 -1.86
CA ASN A 62 36.40 5.47 -0.48
C ASN A 62 35.18 5.84 0.37
N SER A 63 34.12 5.05 0.31
CA SER A 63 32.94 5.25 1.14
C SER A 63 32.90 4.26 2.29
N GLU A 64 33.40 4.64 3.45
CA GLU A 64 33.02 3.99 4.71
C GLU A 64 31.64 4.52 5.11
N ILE A 65 30.68 3.62 5.28
CA ILE A 65 29.39 3.96 5.91
C ILE A 65 29.66 4.13 7.41
N LYS A 66 29.74 5.39 7.86
CA LYS A 66 29.94 5.71 9.28
C LYS A 66 28.60 5.73 10.01
N LEU A 67 28.59 5.22 11.23
CA LEU A 67 27.41 5.23 12.10
C LEU A 67 26.88 6.66 12.31
N GLU A 68 27.78 7.63 12.49
CA GLU A 68 27.48 9.06 12.65
C GLU A 68 26.65 9.63 11.48
N THR A 69 26.84 9.12 10.27
CA THR A 69 26.04 9.52 9.09
C THR A 69 24.60 9.06 9.24
N ILE A 70 24.38 7.84 9.75
CA ILE A 70 23.06 7.29 10.01
C ILE A 70 22.39 8.05 11.15
N GLU A 71 23.11 8.31 12.24
CA GLU A 71 22.64 9.06 13.40
C GLU A 71 22.18 10.46 12.99
N THR A 72 23.01 11.20 12.25
CA THR A 72 22.69 12.53 11.73
C THR A 72 21.45 12.50 10.81
N ALA A 73 21.32 11.48 9.95
CA ALA A 73 20.15 11.33 9.10
C ALA A 73 18.88 11.07 9.92
N VAL A 74 18.93 10.19 10.93
CA VAL A 74 17.82 9.90 11.83
C VAL A 74 17.42 11.16 12.61
N GLU A 75 18.37 11.90 13.18
CA GLU A 75 18.11 13.16 13.88
C GLU A 75 17.40 14.20 12.99
N ASN A 76 17.85 14.32 11.74
CA ASN A 76 17.23 15.26 10.80
C ASN A 76 15.82 14.86 10.39
N TRP A 77 15.57 13.58 10.15
CA TRP A 77 14.27 13.09 9.76
C TRP A 77 13.25 13.08 10.90
N SER A 78 13.70 12.78 12.13
CA SER A 78 12.84 12.75 13.32
C SER A 78 12.22 14.10 13.68
N LYS A 79 12.81 15.21 13.24
CA LYS A 79 12.25 16.56 13.39
C LYS A 79 10.89 16.74 12.67
N ASN A 80 10.59 15.88 11.72
CA ASN A 80 9.37 15.92 10.91
C ASN A 80 8.34 14.87 11.36
N PHE A 81 8.55 14.15 12.45
CA PHE A 81 7.59 13.19 12.95
C PHE A 81 6.34 13.89 13.51
N ASP A 82 5.19 13.36 13.14
CA ASP A 82 3.92 13.71 13.75
C ASP A 82 3.64 12.73 14.90
N LEU A 83 3.94 13.16 16.13
CA LEU A 83 3.74 12.34 17.33
C LEU A 83 2.28 12.34 17.83
N ILE A 84 1.39 13.12 17.20
CA ILE A 84 -0.04 13.17 17.55
C ILE A 84 -0.83 12.20 16.68
N TYR A 85 -0.68 12.31 15.35
CA TYR A 85 -1.43 11.48 14.40
C TYR A 85 -0.59 10.38 13.76
N GLY A 86 0.72 10.40 13.97
CA GLY A 86 1.66 9.50 13.30
C GLY A 86 2.00 9.93 11.89
N GLY A 87 3.04 9.31 11.33
CA GLY A 87 3.57 9.69 10.03
C GLY A 87 4.46 10.94 10.11
N TYR A 88 4.58 11.62 8.97
CA TYR A 88 5.22 12.92 8.90
C TYR A 88 4.18 14.06 9.04
N ASN A 89 4.63 15.24 9.44
CA ASN A 89 3.78 16.39 9.81
C ASN A 89 3.25 17.20 8.61
N TRP A 90 3.02 16.57 7.47
CA TRP A 90 2.43 17.19 6.27
C TRP A 90 1.41 16.29 5.57
N ALA A 91 0.56 16.88 4.74
CA ALA A 91 -0.35 16.20 3.85
C ALA A 91 0.10 16.40 2.37
N PRO A 92 -0.21 15.45 1.47
CA PRO A 92 -0.82 14.13 1.75
C PRO A 92 0.13 13.21 2.51
N LYS A 93 -0.41 12.34 3.37
CA LYS A 93 0.36 11.34 4.13
C LYS A 93 0.43 10.02 3.39
N PHE A 94 1.63 9.62 3.02
CA PHE A 94 1.90 8.28 2.51
C PHE A 94 2.34 7.34 3.65
N PRO A 95 1.97 6.05 3.59
CA PRO A 95 2.36 5.06 4.60
C PRO A 95 3.87 4.91 4.81
N MET A 96 4.68 5.10 3.77
CA MET A 96 6.16 5.03 3.78
C MET A 96 6.73 3.83 4.57
N PRO A 97 6.28 2.58 4.31
CA PRO A 97 6.56 1.43 5.17
C PRO A 97 8.05 1.15 5.33
N ASN A 98 8.88 1.39 4.32
CA ASN A 98 10.33 1.20 4.40
C ASN A 98 11.00 2.12 5.42
N ASN A 99 10.51 3.37 5.55
CA ASN A 99 11.05 4.33 6.51
C ASN A 99 10.75 3.86 7.94
N TRP A 100 9.50 3.48 8.21
CA TRP A 100 9.09 3.00 9.53
C TRP A 100 9.73 1.66 9.89
N GLN A 101 9.94 0.79 8.91
CA GLN A 101 10.68 -0.45 9.09
C GLN A 101 12.14 -0.18 9.46
N PHE A 102 12.78 0.80 8.81
CA PHE A 102 14.14 1.24 9.15
C PHE A 102 14.20 1.76 10.60
N TYR A 103 13.26 2.66 11.00
CA TYR A 103 13.26 3.19 12.38
C TYR A 103 13.00 2.10 13.41
N LEU A 104 12.12 1.13 13.13
CA LEU A 104 11.86 0.01 14.03
C LEU A 104 13.09 -0.89 14.22
N GLN A 105 13.84 -1.13 13.14
CA GLN A 105 15.09 -1.89 13.19
C GLN A 105 16.20 -1.09 13.90
N TYR A 106 16.31 0.19 13.57
CA TYR A 106 17.31 1.06 14.20
C TYR A 106 17.04 1.27 15.69
N TYR A 107 15.77 1.33 16.11
CA TYR A 107 15.40 1.31 17.54
C TYR A 107 15.97 0.09 18.28
N GLN A 108 15.93 -1.10 17.68
CA GLN A 108 16.46 -2.30 18.33
C GLN A 108 17.96 -2.20 18.61
N PHE A 109 18.68 -1.44 17.81
CA PHE A 109 20.10 -1.14 17.99
C PHE A 109 20.34 0.05 18.92
N SER A 110 19.72 1.20 18.63
CA SER A 110 19.99 2.48 19.31
C SER A 110 19.29 2.62 20.66
N LYS A 111 18.19 1.91 20.87
CA LYS A 111 17.27 2.06 22.01
C LYS A 111 16.69 3.47 22.16
N ASN A 112 16.61 4.21 21.06
CA ASN A 112 16.01 5.54 21.04
C ASN A 112 14.48 5.43 21.06
N GLU A 113 13.86 5.65 22.22
CA GLU A 113 12.41 5.49 22.47
C GLU A 113 11.54 6.37 21.56
N LEU A 114 12.04 7.54 21.13
CA LEU A 114 11.32 8.41 20.18
C LEU A 114 11.00 7.67 18.86
N LEU A 115 11.89 6.79 18.41
CA LEU A 115 11.68 6.03 17.17
C LEU A 115 10.57 4.99 17.35
N LEU A 116 10.54 4.30 18.48
CA LEU A 116 9.46 3.35 18.78
C LEU A 116 8.12 4.07 18.93
N GLU A 117 8.09 5.20 19.63
CA GLU A 117 6.91 6.05 19.78
C GLU A 117 6.39 6.50 18.41
N ALA A 118 7.24 7.06 17.56
CA ALA A 118 6.86 7.52 16.23
C ALA A 118 6.32 6.39 15.33
N VAL A 119 6.97 5.20 15.37
CA VAL A 119 6.50 4.02 14.62
C VAL A 119 5.14 3.55 15.16
N THR A 120 5.00 3.39 16.46
CA THR A 120 3.74 2.88 17.06
C THR A 120 2.60 3.87 16.85
N GLN A 121 2.85 5.18 17.00
CA GLN A 121 1.86 6.20 16.71
C GLN A 121 1.42 6.19 15.26
N THR A 122 2.36 6.02 14.32
CA THR A 122 2.04 5.90 12.88
C THR A 122 1.19 4.66 12.59
N LEU A 123 1.56 3.51 13.12
CA LEU A 123 0.81 2.26 12.94
C LEU A 123 -0.59 2.35 13.53
N ASN A 124 -0.73 2.93 14.73
CA ASN A 124 -2.02 3.15 15.39
C ASN A 124 -2.89 4.12 14.57
N GLY A 125 -2.32 5.23 14.10
CA GLY A 125 -3.00 6.20 13.26
C GLY A 125 -3.55 5.58 11.97
N MET A 126 -2.72 4.83 11.25
CA MET A 126 -3.15 4.13 10.03
C MET A 126 -4.20 3.04 10.33
N ALA A 127 -4.02 2.24 11.38
CA ALA A 127 -4.95 1.13 11.73
C ALA A 127 -6.34 1.62 12.12
N ASN A 128 -6.43 2.78 12.76
CA ASN A 128 -7.69 3.37 13.20
C ASN A 128 -8.26 4.37 12.19
N GLY A 129 -7.46 4.87 11.26
CA GLY A 129 -7.85 5.82 10.23
C GLY A 129 -8.69 5.21 9.10
N GLY A 130 -9.27 6.06 8.27
CA GLY A 130 -9.99 5.65 7.07
C GLY A 130 -9.07 5.15 5.95
N ILE A 131 -7.76 5.36 6.06
CA ILE A 131 -6.78 4.75 5.15
C ILE A 131 -6.79 3.22 5.21
N PHE A 132 -7.19 2.64 6.33
CA PHE A 132 -7.47 1.21 6.46
C PHE A 132 -8.96 0.97 6.31
N ASP A 133 -9.36 0.09 5.40
CA ASP A 133 -10.76 -0.29 5.27
C ASP A 133 -11.21 -1.06 6.52
N GLN A 134 -12.02 -0.40 7.33
CA GLN A 134 -12.44 -0.90 8.63
C GLN A 134 -13.35 -2.13 8.53
N ILE A 135 -14.02 -2.35 7.38
CA ILE A 135 -14.95 -3.46 7.16
C ILE A 135 -14.22 -4.71 6.67
N GLU A 136 -13.58 -4.65 5.50
CA GLU A 136 -12.96 -5.83 4.87
C GLU A 136 -11.44 -5.84 4.96
N GLY A 137 -10.82 -4.76 5.43
CA GLY A 137 -9.38 -4.66 5.53
C GLY A 137 -8.71 -4.14 4.25
N GLY A 138 -7.37 -4.16 4.28
CA GLY A 138 -6.56 -3.59 3.22
C GLY A 138 -6.37 -2.08 3.35
N PHE A 139 -5.16 -1.63 3.02
CA PHE A 139 -4.77 -0.23 3.08
C PHE A 139 -4.95 0.45 1.73
N ALA A 140 -5.52 1.65 1.76
CA ALA A 140 -5.49 2.58 0.65
C ALA A 140 -4.09 3.19 0.49
N ARG A 141 -3.84 3.79 -0.68
CA ARG A 141 -2.51 4.23 -1.11
C ARG A 141 -1.92 5.35 -0.26
N TYR A 142 -2.70 6.37 0.08
CA TYR A 142 -2.31 7.50 0.93
C TYR A 142 -3.53 8.19 1.53
N SER A 143 -3.31 8.99 2.57
CA SER A 143 -4.33 9.90 3.11
C SER A 143 -4.15 11.30 2.52
N THR A 144 -5.25 11.93 2.12
CA THR A 144 -5.26 13.31 1.61
C THR A 144 -5.08 14.34 2.72
N ASP A 145 -5.37 13.94 3.97
CA ASP A 145 -5.25 14.78 5.17
C ASP A 145 -4.12 14.31 6.12
N VAL A 146 -3.90 15.06 7.19
CA VAL A 146 -2.88 14.74 8.22
C VAL A 146 -3.37 13.75 9.27
N TYR A 147 -4.64 13.36 9.25
CA TYR A 147 -5.30 12.56 10.30
C TYR A 147 -5.44 11.08 9.95
N TRP A 148 -4.98 10.66 8.77
CA TRP A 148 -5.20 9.33 8.18
C TRP A 148 -6.68 9.01 7.92
N LYS A 149 -7.56 10.03 7.86
CA LYS A 149 -9.01 9.87 7.77
C LYS A 149 -9.47 9.68 6.33
N ALA A 150 -9.15 10.63 5.45
CA ALA A 150 -9.67 10.68 4.08
C ALA A 150 -8.65 10.08 3.10
N PRO A 151 -8.79 8.81 2.67
CA PRO A 151 -7.84 8.19 1.77
C PRO A 151 -8.10 8.58 0.32
N HIS A 152 -7.05 8.47 -0.51
CA HIS A 152 -7.23 8.13 -1.92
C HIS A 152 -7.47 6.62 -1.99
N PHE A 153 -8.69 6.22 -2.39
CA PHE A 153 -9.23 4.88 -2.14
C PHE A 153 -8.59 3.74 -2.94
N GLU A 154 -7.64 4.02 -3.84
CA GLU A 154 -6.85 3.02 -4.56
C GLU A 154 -6.11 2.10 -3.58
N LYS A 155 -6.21 0.77 -3.77
CA LYS A 155 -5.52 -0.20 -2.90
C LYS A 155 -4.45 -0.95 -3.70
N MET A 156 -3.19 -0.69 -3.38
CA MET A 156 -2.03 -1.25 -4.08
C MET A 156 -1.50 -2.51 -3.39
N LEU A 157 -1.13 -3.52 -4.17
CA LEU A 157 -0.51 -4.74 -3.64
C LEU A 157 0.79 -4.45 -2.90
N TYR A 158 1.65 -3.60 -3.47
CA TYR A 158 2.97 -3.31 -2.89
C TYR A 158 2.88 -2.59 -1.53
N ASP A 159 1.88 -1.74 -1.31
CA ASP A 159 1.65 -1.10 -0.02
C ASP A 159 1.17 -2.13 1.01
N ASN A 160 0.17 -2.93 0.66
CA ASN A 160 -0.38 -3.95 1.55
C ASN A 160 0.64 -5.02 1.94
N GLY A 161 1.51 -5.43 1.01
CA GLY A 161 2.59 -6.38 1.29
C GLY A 161 3.63 -5.84 2.26
N GLN A 162 4.07 -4.61 2.06
CA GLN A 162 5.07 -3.98 2.92
C GLN A 162 4.49 -3.62 4.30
N LEU A 163 3.24 -3.12 4.34
CA LEU A 163 2.57 -2.81 5.59
C LEU A 163 2.29 -4.08 6.41
N MET A 164 1.86 -5.18 5.79
CA MET A 164 1.73 -6.47 6.49
C MET A 164 3.05 -6.86 7.19
N GLY A 165 4.18 -6.73 6.49
CA GLY A 165 5.50 -7.00 7.05
C GLY A 165 5.87 -6.08 8.22
N LEU A 166 5.60 -4.78 8.08
CA LEU A 166 5.87 -3.79 9.12
C LEU A 166 5.01 -4.02 10.38
N TYR A 167 3.68 -4.26 10.22
CA TYR A 167 2.81 -4.61 11.35
C TYR A 167 3.24 -5.92 12.02
N ALA A 168 3.72 -6.91 11.25
CA ALA A 168 4.23 -8.16 11.81
C ALA A 168 5.48 -7.95 12.65
N GLN A 169 6.43 -7.16 12.19
CA GLN A 169 7.64 -6.82 12.95
C GLN A 169 7.31 -6.00 14.21
N ALA A 170 6.41 -5.03 14.10
CA ALA A 170 5.94 -4.26 15.25
C ALA A 170 5.20 -5.15 16.26
N PHE A 171 4.38 -6.11 15.82
CA PHE A 171 3.74 -7.08 16.70
C PHE A 171 4.76 -7.97 17.42
N GLN A 172 5.82 -8.41 16.75
CA GLN A 172 6.88 -9.19 17.42
C GLN A 172 7.50 -8.44 18.59
N LEU A 173 7.65 -7.13 18.46
CA LEU A 173 8.27 -6.28 19.48
C LEU A 173 7.28 -5.90 20.60
N THR A 174 6.06 -5.45 20.23
CA THR A 174 5.11 -4.82 21.15
C THR A 174 4.05 -5.75 21.69
N LYS A 175 3.77 -6.87 21.01
CA LYS A 175 2.64 -7.79 21.27
C LYS A 175 1.26 -7.11 21.21
N ASN A 176 1.15 -5.96 20.55
CA ASN A 176 -0.11 -5.22 20.44
C ASN A 176 -1.14 -6.02 19.62
N ALA A 177 -2.28 -6.35 20.22
CA ALA A 177 -3.35 -7.13 19.60
C ALA A 177 -3.96 -6.45 18.37
N LEU A 178 -3.95 -5.11 18.31
CA LEU A 178 -4.39 -4.35 17.13
C LEU A 178 -3.57 -4.75 15.89
N TYR A 179 -2.25 -4.85 16.02
CA TYR A 179 -1.37 -5.19 14.90
C TYR A 179 -1.63 -6.62 14.38
N LYS A 180 -1.85 -7.55 15.29
CA LYS A 180 -2.28 -8.91 14.93
C LYS A 180 -3.58 -8.88 14.12
N ASN A 181 -4.58 -8.13 14.55
CA ASN A 181 -5.85 -8.00 13.85
C ASN A 181 -5.69 -7.39 12.45
N ILE A 182 -4.87 -6.35 12.31
CA ILE A 182 -4.56 -5.71 11.02
C ILE A 182 -3.93 -6.72 10.04
N ILE A 183 -2.99 -7.55 10.50
CA ILE A 183 -2.37 -8.59 9.66
C ILE A 183 -3.42 -9.56 9.12
N TYR A 184 -4.32 -10.07 9.98
CA TYR A 184 -5.38 -11.00 9.54
C TYR A 184 -6.38 -10.34 8.61
N LYS A 185 -6.84 -9.13 8.89
CA LYS A 185 -7.76 -8.39 8.01
C LYS A 185 -7.12 -8.07 6.65
N THR A 186 -5.85 -7.69 6.63
CA THR A 186 -5.12 -7.48 5.37
C THR A 186 -4.99 -8.78 4.58
N HIS A 187 -4.74 -9.91 5.25
CA HIS A 187 -4.74 -11.22 4.60
C HIS A 187 -6.11 -11.57 3.99
N GLN A 188 -7.20 -11.37 4.74
CA GLN A 188 -8.56 -11.62 4.24
C GLN A 188 -8.86 -10.79 2.99
N PHE A 189 -8.58 -9.49 3.03
CA PHE A 189 -8.70 -8.60 1.88
C PHE A 189 -7.93 -9.14 0.66
N LEU A 190 -6.67 -9.49 0.83
CA LEU A 190 -5.83 -10.01 -0.26
C LEU A 190 -6.40 -11.29 -0.86
N GLN A 191 -6.90 -12.21 -0.01
CA GLN A 191 -7.49 -13.46 -0.49
C GLN A 191 -8.79 -13.25 -1.26
N HIS A 192 -9.62 -12.28 -0.86
CA HIS A 192 -10.91 -12.02 -1.49
C HIS A 192 -10.80 -11.20 -2.76
N GLU A 193 -9.90 -10.19 -2.78
CA GLU A 193 -9.95 -9.16 -3.81
C GLU A 193 -8.74 -9.19 -4.77
N LEU A 194 -7.57 -9.63 -4.31
CA LEU A 194 -6.34 -9.54 -5.11
C LEU A 194 -5.67 -10.89 -5.42
N THR A 195 -6.24 -12.03 -5.02
CA THR A 195 -5.61 -13.33 -5.26
C THR A 195 -6.18 -14.01 -6.49
N HIS A 196 -5.31 -14.33 -7.45
CA HIS A 196 -5.62 -15.19 -8.58
C HIS A 196 -5.60 -16.67 -8.15
N GLU A 197 -6.30 -17.56 -8.87
CA GLU A 197 -6.38 -19.00 -8.58
C GLU A 197 -5.01 -19.70 -8.54
N SER A 198 -4.04 -19.22 -9.29
CA SER A 198 -2.64 -19.69 -9.24
C SER A 198 -1.95 -19.40 -7.91
N GLY A 199 -2.50 -18.50 -7.08
CA GLY A 199 -1.91 -17.99 -5.85
C GLY A 199 -1.02 -16.77 -6.02
N LEU A 200 -0.87 -16.24 -7.23
CA LEU A 200 -0.29 -14.93 -7.49
C LEU A 200 -1.29 -13.81 -7.15
N PHE A 201 -0.79 -12.61 -6.98
CA PHE A 201 -1.60 -11.47 -6.60
C PHE A 201 -1.67 -10.46 -7.74
N TYR A 202 -2.86 -9.95 -7.99
CA TYR A 202 -3.14 -8.82 -8.86
C TYR A 202 -2.55 -7.52 -8.31
N SER A 203 -2.40 -6.51 -9.17
CA SER A 203 -1.65 -5.29 -8.84
C SER A 203 -2.40 -4.33 -7.94
N ALA A 204 -3.68 -4.05 -8.23
CA ALA A 204 -4.42 -3.01 -7.51
C ALA A 204 -5.94 -3.11 -7.70
N LEU A 205 -6.66 -2.46 -6.78
CA LEU A 205 -8.04 -2.01 -7.01
C LEU A 205 -8.03 -0.50 -7.24
N ASP A 206 -8.84 -0.04 -8.19
CA ASP A 206 -9.02 1.38 -8.50
C ASP A 206 -9.63 2.15 -7.30
N ALA A 207 -9.44 3.45 -7.28
CA ALA A 207 -10.09 4.34 -6.30
C ALA A 207 -11.57 4.50 -6.58
N ASP A 208 -11.96 4.43 -7.87
CA ASP A 208 -13.29 4.78 -8.36
C ASP A 208 -14.17 3.55 -8.53
N SER A 209 -15.45 3.74 -8.22
CA SER A 209 -16.53 2.87 -8.64
C SER A 209 -17.59 3.72 -9.33
N GLU A 210 -17.98 3.34 -10.56
CA GLU A 210 -18.94 4.07 -11.39
C GLU A 210 -18.54 5.56 -11.61
N GLY A 211 -17.22 5.83 -11.67
CA GLY A 211 -16.66 7.17 -11.86
C GLY A 211 -16.72 8.09 -10.64
N ILE A 212 -17.00 7.54 -9.46
CA ILE A 212 -17.03 8.27 -8.18
C ILE A 212 -16.00 7.65 -7.24
N GLU A 213 -15.06 8.47 -6.78
CA GLU A 213 -14.01 8.05 -5.85
C GLU A 213 -14.60 7.61 -4.51
N GLY A 214 -14.19 6.44 -4.03
CA GLY A 214 -14.58 5.90 -2.74
C GLY A 214 -16.01 5.35 -2.64
N LYS A 215 -16.84 5.45 -3.67
CA LYS A 215 -18.28 5.07 -3.64
C LYS A 215 -18.53 3.67 -3.07
N TYR A 216 -17.67 2.73 -3.37
CA TYR A 216 -17.75 1.36 -2.88
C TYR A 216 -17.54 1.23 -1.36
N TYR A 217 -16.72 2.11 -0.77
CA TYR A 217 -16.24 2.01 0.60
C TYR A 217 -17.01 2.86 1.62
N ILE A 218 -17.71 3.91 1.15
CA ILE A 218 -18.40 4.89 1.98
C ILE A 218 -19.86 4.53 2.20
N TRP A 219 -20.43 5.09 3.29
CA TRP A 219 -21.80 4.83 3.70
C TRP A 219 -22.50 6.13 4.12
N THR A 220 -23.73 6.33 3.66
CA THR A 220 -24.60 7.35 4.27
C THR A 220 -25.12 6.85 5.61
N ARG A 221 -25.47 7.76 6.52
CA ARG A 221 -26.10 7.35 7.78
C ARG A 221 -27.43 6.67 7.55
N GLN A 222 -28.17 7.05 6.53
CA GLN A 222 -29.45 6.44 6.19
C GLN A 222 -29.28 4.95 5.83
N GLU A 223 -28.30 4.61 5.00
CA GLU A 223 -27.96 3.23 4.68
C GLU A 223 -27.61 2.43 5.95
N LEU A 224 -26.81 3.02 6.84
CA LEU A 224 -26.42 2.36 8.10
C LEU A 224 -27.61 2.09 9.00
N VAL A 225 -28.55 3.04 9.14
CA VAL A 225 -29.80 2.86 9.91
C VAL A 225 -30.64 1.73 9.30
N GLU A 226 -30.78 1.71 7.97
CA GLU A 226 -31.57 0.69 7.27
C GLU A 226 -31.00 -0.73 7.47
N TYR A 227 -29.68 -0.88 7.33
CA TYR A 227 -29.05 -2.21 7.35
C TYR A 227 -28.77 -2.72 8.77
N LEU A 228 -28.44 -1.84 9.72
CA LEU A 228 -27.99 -2.23 11.07
C LEU A 228 -29.07 -2.14 12.14
N GLY A 229 -30.18 -1.41 11.88
CA GLY A 229 -31.29 -1.25 12.79
C GLY A 229 -30.86 -0.79 14.18
N GLU A 230 -31.21 -1.55 15.21
CA GLU A 230 -30.92 -1.24 16.62
C GLU A 230 -29.42 -1.16 16.95
N ASN A 231 -28.56 -1.76 16.13
CA ASN A 231 -27.10 -1.74 16.35
C ASN A 231 -26.42 -0.50 15.76
N GLU A 232 -27.13 0.28 14.90
CA GLU A 232 -26.56 1.46 14.23
C GLU A 232 -25.98 2.50 15.20
N PRO A 233 -26.63 2.85 16.31
CA PRO A 233 -26.07 3.88 17.20
C PRO A 233 -24.71 3.48 17.78
N LEU A 234 -24.53 2.22 18.17
CA LEU A 234 -23.24 1.72 18.67
C LEU A 234 -22.20 1.70 17.53
N PHE A 235 -22.59 1.24 16.34
CA PHE A 235 -21.72 1.20 15.17
C PHE A 235 -21.25 2.61 14.79
N SER A 236 -22.17 3.56 14.74
CA SER A 236 -21.86 4.96 14.43
C SER A 236 -20.93 5.60 15.46
N LEU A 237 -21.12 5.27 16.75
CA LEU A 237 -20.24 5.73 17.81
C LEU A 237 -18.84 5.13 17.69
N TYR A 238 -18.75 3.83 17.36
CA TYR A 238 -17.50 3.09 17.20
C TYR A 238 -16.69 3.57 16.01
N TYR A 239 -17.33 3.84 14.86
CA TYR A 239 -16.69 4.23 13.62
C TYR A 239 -16.82 5.73 13.30
N SER A 240 -17.10 6.55 14.29
CA SER A 240 -17.15 8.02 14.15
C SER A 240 -18.02 8.51 12.98
N VAL A 241 -19.18 7.87 12.79
CA VAL A 241 -20.15 8.25 11.76
C VAL A 241 -20.84 9.57 12.17
N ASP A 242 -20.84 10.52 11.26
CA ASP A 242 -21.54 11.81 11.41
C ASP A 242 -22.95 11.74 10.82
N ALA A 243 -23.90 12.45 11.44
CA ALA A 243 -25.28 12.48 11.01
C ALA A 243 -25.47 13.09 9.62
N TYR A 244 -24.64 14.06 9.29
CA TYR A 244 -24.66 14.80 8.01
C TYR A 244 -23.60 14.32 7.03
N GLY A 245 -22.82 13.29 7.41
CA GLY A 245 -21.67 12.81 6.67
C GLY A 245 -20.38 13.51 7.05
N ASN A 246 -19.31 12.76 7.08
CA ASN A 246 -17.94 13.26 7.32
C ASN A 246 -17.09 13.28 6.04
N TRP A 247 -17.72 13.00 4.90
CA TRP A 247 -17.16 12.97 3.56
C TRP A 247 -18.13 13.60 2.55
N GLU A 248 -17.77 13.61 1.27
CA GLU A 248 -18.54 14.17 0.17
C GLU A 248 -19.95 13.56 0.06
N HIS A 249 -20.91 14.36 -0.43
CA HIS A 249 -22.30 13.94 -0.66
C HIS A 249 -23.04 13.36 0.56
N GLY A 250 -22.66 13.76 1.77
CA GLY A 250 -23.30 13.27 3.00
C GLY A 250 -22.94 11.83 3.38
N ALA A 251 -21.93 11.26 2.76
CA ALA A 251 -21.42 9.95 3.08
C ALA A 251 -20.41 10.00 4.24
N ASN A 252 -20.09 8.83 4.79
CA ASN A 252 -19.11 8.67 5.85
C ASN A 252 -17.99 7.73 5.45
N ILE A 253 -16.77 8.16 5.68
CA ILE A 253 -15.61 7.29 5.81
C ILE A 253 -15.61 6.74 7.23
N LEU A 254 -15.37 5.43 7.37
CA LEU A 254 -15.32 4.76 8.68
C LEU A 254 -13.90 4.84 9.24
N TYR A 255 -13.77 5.38 10.46
CA TYR A 255 -12.51 5.45 11.20
C TYR A 255 -12.79 5.48 12.70
N LYS A 256 -11.79 5.25 13.54
CA LYS A 256 -11.97 5.15 14.98
C LYS A 256 -11.28 6.31 15.68
N THR A 257 -11.99 6.96 16.58
CA THR A 257 -11.45 8.03 17.44
C THR A 257 -11.55 7.71 18.93
N ARG A 258 -12.30 6.67 19.29
CA ARG A 258 -12.57 6.28 20.67
C ARG A 258 -11.91 4.95 21.01
N THR A 259 -11.47 4.83 22.25
CA THR A 259 -11.01 3.57 22.81
C THR A 259 -12.19 2.68 23.19
N ILE A 260 -11.94 1.39 23.42
CA ILE A 260 -12.98 0.45 23.88
C ILE A 260 -13.47 0.84 25.28
N GLU A 261 -12.58 1.30 26.13
CA GLU A 261 -12.90 1.74 27.50
C GLU A 261 -13.83 2.97 27.52
N GLU A 262 -13.60 3.91 26.59
CA GLU A 262 -14.52 5.04 26.41
C GLU A 262 -15.90 4.57 25.96
N LEU A 263 -15.95 3.61 25.05
CA LEU A 263 -17.21 3.03 24.55
C LEU A 263 -17.94 2.24 25.64
N GLU A 264 -17.24 1.47 26.46
CA GLU A 264 -17.80 0.81 27.64
C GLU A 264 -18.46 1.83 28.60
N SER A 265 -17.75 2.92 28.88
CA SER A 265 -18.24 3.99 29.74
C SER A 265 -19.50 4.69 29.18
N ILE A 266 -19.55 4.92 27.88
CA ILE A 266 -20.67 5.60 27.21
C ILE A 266 -21.88 4.67 27.06
N THR A 267 -21.67 3.39 26.75
CA THR A 267 -22.75 2.48 26.35
C THR A 267 -23.22 1.57 27.49
N GLY A 268 -22.43 1.42 28.55
CA GLY A 268 -22.66 0.46 29.65
C GLY A 268 -22.48 -1.01 29.21
N LYS A 269 -21.95 -1.26 28.01
CA LYS A 269 -21.68 -2.60 27.48
C LYS A 269 -20.21 -2.96 27.69
N SER A 270 -19.94 -4.24 27.94
CA SER A 270 -18.58 -4.75 28.04
C SER A 270 -17.88 -4.73 26.67
N SER A 271 -16.55 -4.71 26.67
CA SER A 271 -15.72 -4.80 25.45
C SER A 271 -16.08 -6.00 24.57
N LEU A 272 -16.42 -7.14 25.20
CA LEU A 272 -16.83 -8.34 24.47
C LEU A 272 -18.19 -8.15 23.77
N GLU A 273 -19.19 -7.55 24.45
CA GLU A 273 -20.48 -7.24 23.84
C GLU A 273 -20.33 -6.27 22.67
N ILE A 274 -19.52 -5.22 22.84
CA ILE A 274 -19.21 -4.26 21.78
C ILE A 274 -18.59 -5.00 20.58
N ALA A 275 -17.58 -5.82 20.80
CA ALA A 275 -16.90 -6.56 19.74
C ALA A 275 -17.85 -7.48 18.97
N VAL A 276 -18.72 -8.21 19.67
CA VAL A 276 -19.72 -9.10 19.04
C VAL A 276 -20.72 -8.31 18.19
N ILE A 277 -21.21 -7.18 18.69
CA ILE A 277 -22.15 -6.32 17.94
C ILE A 277 -21.47 -5.74 16.69
N ILE A 278 -20.26 -5.20 16.83
CA ILE A 278 -19.52 -4.63 15.72
C ILE A 278 -19.21 -5.69 14.67
N GLU A 279 -18.80 -6.90 15.06
CA GLU A 279 -18.56 -7.98 14.10
C GLU A 279 -19.83 -8.36 13.36
N LYS A 280 -20.98 -8.47 14.03
CA LYS A 280 -22.29 -8.70 13.40
C LYS A 280 -22.60 -7.59 12.38
N CYS A 281 -22.38 -6.33 12.73
CA CYS A 281 -22.57 -5.19 11.82
C CYS A 281 -21.64 -5.29 10.59
N ASN A 282 -20.37 -5.62 10.80
CA ASN A 282 -19.41 -5.77 9.71
C ASN A 282 -19.84 -6.87 8.72
N VAL A 283 -20.30 -8.01 9.21
CA VAL A 283 -20.81 -9.11 8.35
C VAL A 283 -22.00 -8.63 7.50
N ILE A 284 -22.93 -7.88 8.07
CA ILE A 284 -24.06 -7.31 7.33
C ILE A 284 -23.56 -6.35 6.25
N LEU A 285 -22.66 -5.43 6.61
CA LEU A 285 -22.15 -4.42 5.68
C LEU A 285 -21.27 -5.01 4.57
N VAL A 286 -20.55 -6.10 4.82
CA VAL A 286 -19.85 -6.85 3.76
C VAL A 286 -20.87 -7.38 2.75
N ALA A 287 -21.98 -7.98 3.23
CA ALA A 287 -23.02 -8.51 2.35
C ALA A 287 -23.69 -7.41 1.51
N GLU A 288 -23.97 -6.24 2.11
CA GLU A 288 -24.55 -5.09 1.40
C GLU A 288 -23.54 -4.45 0.44
N ARG A 289 -22.28 -4.32 0.84
CA ARG A 289 -21.19 -3.81 -0.03
C ARG A 289 -21.01 -4.67 -1.27
N ASN A 290 -21.10 -6.00 -1.15
CA ASN A 290 -20.96 -6.92 -2.27
C ASN A 290 -22.07 -6.79 -3.33
N LYS A 291 -23.17 -6.08 -3.04
CA LYS A 291 -24.21 -5.71 -4.01
C LYS A 291 -23.86 -4.46 -4.81
N LYS A 292 -22.92 -3.63 -4.32
CA LYS A 292 -22.43 -2.42 -5.02
C LYS A 292 -21.50 -2.82 -6.18
N THR A 293 -21.39 -1.96 -7.17
CA THR A 293 -20.39 -2.11 -8.25
C THR A 293 -18.99 -2.01 -7.64
N LYS A 294 -18.18 -3.04 -7.84
CA LYS A 294 -16.80 -3.06 -7.35
C LYS A 294 -15.91 -2.06 -8.11
N PRO A 295 -14.85 -1.53 -7.47
CA PRO A 295 -13.79 -0.81 -8.18
C PRO A 295 -13.13 -1.66 -9.25
N GLY A 296 -12.55 -1.02 -10.26
CA GLY A 296 -11.79 -1.69 -11.30
C GLY A 296 -10.60 -2.48 -10.74
N LEU A 297 -10.43 -3.72 -11.22
CA LEU A 297 -9.29 -4.56 -10.87
C LEU A 297 -8.19 -4.37 -11.92
N ASP A 298 -6.98 -3.97 -11.49
CA ASP A 298 -5.77 -4.08 -12.30
C ASP A 298 -5.22 -5.51 -12.17
N ASP A 299 -5.59 -6.36 -13.13
CA ASP A 299 -5.31 -7.80 -13.15
C ASP A 299 -3.87 -8.16 -13.57
N LYS A 300 -3.00 -7.17 -13.77
CA LYS A 300 -1.58 -7.42 -14.00
C LYS A 300 -0.95 -8.08 -12.77
N VAL A 301 -0.14 -9.11 -13.02
CA VAL A 301 0.70 -9.72 -11.99
C VAL A 301 2.11 -9.19 -12.15
N ILE A 302 2.52 -8.29 -11.26
CA ILE A 302 3.85 -7.68 -11.27
C ILE A 302 4.76 -8.47 -10.32
N THR A 303 5.85 -9.04 -10.85
CA THR A 303 6.75 -9.93 -10.11
C THR A 303 7.34 -9.28 -8.86
N SER A 304 7.80 -8.02 -8.95
CA SER A 304 8.37 -7.30 -7.80
C SER A 304 7.33 -7.04 -6.71
N TRP A 305 6.10 -6.72 -7.07
CA TRP A 305 5.03 -6.48 -6.09
C TRP A 305 4.58 -7.78 -5.41
N ASN A 306 4.54 -8.88 -6.16
CA ASN A 306 4.33 -10.20 -5.60
C ASN A 306 5.46 -10.61 -4.65
N SER A 307 6.71 -10.27 -4.96
CA SER A 307 7.85 -10.53 -4.07
C SER A 307 7.76 -9.74 -2.76
N LEU A 308 7.31 -8.48 -2.79
CA LEU A 308 7.03 -7.69 -1.59
C LEU A 308 5.91 -8.32 -0.75
N MET A 309 4.85 -8.83 -1.39
CA MET A 309 3.76 -9.52 -0.70
C MET A 309 4.23 -10.83 -0.07
N ILE A 310 5.01 -11.65 -0.78
CA ILE A 310 5.62 -12.87 -0.24
C ILE A 310 6.47 -12.54 1.00
N SER A 311 7.25 -11.45 0.95
CA SER A 311 8.05 -10.98 2.09
C SER A 311 7.16 -10.60 3.28
N GLY A 312 6.05 -9.88 3.05
CA GLY A 312 5.07 -9.55 4.08
C GLY A 312 4.47 -10.80 4.73
N TYR A 313 4.11 -11.80 3.95
CA TYR A 313 3.63 -13.09 4.47
C TYR A 313 4.68 -13.85 5.28
N CYS A 314 5.95 -13.81 4.87
CA CYS A 314 7.04 -14.42 5.64
C CYS A 314 7.20 -13.76 7.01
N GLU A 315 7.13 -12.42 7.08
CA GLU A 315 7.17 -11.71 8.36
C GLU A 315 5.93 -12.01 9.23
N ALA A 316 4.73 -12.08 8.62
CA ALA A 316 3.51 -12.47 9.34
C ALA A 316 3.63 -13.89 9.91
N TYR A 317 4.17 -14.86 9.16
CA TYR A 317 4.43 -16.21 9.65
C TYR A 317 5.41 -16.23 10.81
N LYS A 318 6.53 -15.50 10.72
CA LYS A 318 7.51 -15.37 11.81
C LYS A 318 6.89 -14.79 13.08
N ALA A 319 6.01 -13.81 12.92
CA ALA A 319 5.39 -13.09 14.02
C ALA A 319 4.31 -13.91 14.76
N LEU A 320 3.50 -14.66 14.00
CA LEU A 320 2.27 -15.30 14.48
C LEU A 320 2.35 -16.81 14.55
N ASN A 321 3.36 -17.44 13.90
CA ASN A 321 3.52 -18.88 13.75
C ASN A 321 2.27 -19.57 13.14
N ASP A 322 1.52 -18.85 12.30
CA ASP A 322 0.33 -19.35 11.62
C ASP A 322 0.70 -19.81 10.21
N LYS A 323 0.54 -21.10 9.94
CA LYS A 323 0.90 -21.73 8.67
C LYS A 323 0.10 -21.20 7.47
N THR A 324 -1.02 -20.55 7.68
CA THR A 324 -1.80 -19.91 6.61
C THR A 324 -0.94 -18.93 5.82
N PHE A 325 -0.16 -18.11 6.52
CA PHE A 325 0.75 -17.14 5.89
C PHE A 325 1.91 -17.83 5.16
N PHE A 326 2.44 -18.91 5.73
CA PHE A 326 3.47 -19.70 5.08
C PHE A 326 2.98 -20.31 3.76
N TYR A 327 1.81 -20.93 3.75
CA TYR A 327 1.27 -21.56 2.54
C TYR A 327 0.91 -20.53 1.48
N ALA A 328 0.39 -19.36 1.85
CA ALA A 328 0.15 -18.27 0.91
C ALA A 328 1.45 -17.79 0.23
N ALA A 329 2.52 -17.57 1.02
CA ALA A 329 3.84 -17.20 0.50
C ALA A 329 4.42 -18.29 -0.41
N GLN A 330 4.35 -19.57 0.01
CA GLN A 330 4.86 -20.71 -0.74
C GLN A 330 4.14 -20.90 -2.08
N LYS A 331 2.79 -20.81 -2.08
CA LYS A 331 1.98 -20.92 -3.29
C LYS A 331 2.35 -19.82 -4.29
N ALA A 332 2.43 -18.57 -3.84
CA ALA A 332 2.83 -17.45 -4.69
C ALA A 332 4.23 -17.60 -5.25
N LEU A 333 5.21 -18.01 -4.42
CA LEU A 333 6.59 -18.23 -4.88
C LEU A 333 6.67 -19.35 -5.94
N ASN A 334 6.04 -20.50 -5.69
CA ASN A 334 6.02 -21.60 -6.65
C ASN A 334 5.41 -21.14 -7.98
N SER A 335 4.34 -20.38 -7.92
CA SER A 335 3.67 -19.86 -9.11
C SER A 335 4.54 -18.84 -9.88
N ILE A 336 5.36 -18.03 -9.21
CA ILE A 336 6.38 -17.18 -9.86
C ILE A 336 7.40 -18.06 -10.59
N LEU A 337 7.91 -19.11 -9.94
CA LEU A 337 8.91 -19.98 -10.52
C LEU A 337 8.38 -20.78 -11.71
N GLU A 338 7.12 -21.18 -11.69
CA GLU A 338 6.47 -21.94 -12.76
C GLU A 338 6.09 -21.06 -13.96
N ASN A 339 5.58 -19.85 -13.72
CA ASN A 339 4.98 -19.02 -14.76
C ASN A 339 5.84 -17.84 -15.21
N LEU A 340 6.73 -17.33 -14.36
CA LEU A 340 7.52 -16.14 -14.62
C LEU A 340 9.02 -16.39 -14.77
N TRP A 341 9.49 -17.60 -14.40
CA TRP A 341 10.87 -18.03 -14.59
C TRP A 341 10.99 -18.93 -15.83
N VAL A 342 11.30 -18.37 -16.98
CA VAL A 342 11.35 -19.08 -18.26
C VAL A 342 12.73 -18.92 -18.90
N ASN A 343 13.36 -20.02 -19.31
CA ASN A 343 14.68 -20.02 -19.97
C ASN A 343 15.76 -19.24 -19.18
N ASN A 344 15.85 -19.48 -17.86
CA ASN A 344 16.76 -18.78 -16.95
C ASN A 344 16.58 -17.25 -16.92
N LYS A 345 15.40 -16.76 -17.24
CA LYS A 345 15.04 -15.32 -17.18
C LYS A 345 13.77 -15.15 -16.38
N LEU A 346 13.78 -14.15 -15.51
CA LEU A 346 12.61 -13.75 -14.76
C LEU A 346 11.89 -12.63 -15.52
N PHE A 347 10.60 -12.83 -15.76
CA PHE A 347 9.77 -11.83 -16.40
C PHE A 347 9.17 -10.86 -15.37
N ARG A 348 8.99 -9.61 -15.79
CA ARG A 348 8.50 -8.55 -14.93
C ARG A 348 7.00 -8.64 -14.67
N ILE A 349 6.22 -8.99 -15.69
CA ILE A 349 4.76 -8.93 -15.65
C ILE A 349 4.19 -10.17 -16.34
N LEU A 350 3.14 -10.74 -15.72
CA LEU A 350 2.28 -11.73 -16.31
C LEU A 350 0.87 -11.13 -16.46
N PHE A 351 0.25 -11.33 -17.61
CA PHE A 351 -1.15 -11.03 -17.85
C PHE A 351 -1.92 -12.33 -18.01
N TYR A 352 -3.00 -12.50 -17.29
CA TYR A 352 -3.98 -13.54 -17.51
C TYR A 352 -5.04 -13.00 -18.46
N ALA A 353 -4.72 -12.92 -19.78
CA ALA A 353 -5.69 -12.49 -20.78
C ALA A 353 -6.83 -13.51 -20.88
N VAL A 354 -8.05 -13.02 -21.04
CA VAL A 354 -9.29 -13.81 -21.20
C VAL A 354 -9.25 -14.73 -22.44
N ASN A 355 -8.28 -14.58 -23.33
CA ASN A 355 -8.01 -15.45 -24.48
C ASN A 355 -6.51 -15.72 -24.65
N SER A 356 -6.03 -16.77 -24.02
CA SER A 356 -4.91 -17.67 -24.40
C SER A 356 -3.56 -17.11 -24.89
N HIS A 357 -3.16 -15.87 -24.65
CA HIS A 357 -1.80 -15.41 -24.94
C HIS A 357 -1.15 -14.72 -23.76
N ILE A 358 -0.15 -15.37 -23.18
CA ILE A 358 0.71 -14.82 -22.13
C ILE A 358 1.63 -13.78 -22.77
N LEU A 359 1.47 -12.50 -22.37
CA LEU A 359 2.35 -11.42 -22.84
C LEU A 359 3.47 -11.19 -21.81
N TYR A 360 4.72 -11.48 -22.21
CA TYR A 360 5.90 -11.28 -21.36
C TYR A 360 6.58 -9.94 -21.68
N ILE A 361 6.74 -9.09 -20.67
CA ILE A 361 7.53 -7.84 -20.82
C ILE A 361 8.83 -7.99 -20.03
N ARG A 362 9.97 -7.84 -20.75
CA ARG A 362 11.32 -7.94 -20.18
C ARG A 362 11.74 -6.65 -19.49
N LYS A 363 12.13 -6.70 -18.20
CA LYS A 363 13.20 -5.86 -17.61
C LYS A 363 13.67 -6.45 -16.27
N TRP A 364 14.96 -6.33 -15.98
CA TRP A 364 15.68 -6.87 -14.81
C TRP A 364 15.17 -6.28 -13.50
N ILE A 365 14.94 -7.11 -12.47
CA ILE A 365 14.66 -6.66 -11.10
C ILE A 365 15.32 -7.59 -10.10
N LEU A 366 15.96 -6.98 -9.11
CA LEU A 366 16.60 -7.56 -7.93
C LEU A 366 15.58 -8.30 -7.04
N ILE A 367 15.40 -9.59 -7.23
CA ILE A 367 14.66 -10.49 -6.31
C ILE A 367 15.61 -11.05 -5.21
N PHE A 368 16.92 -11.01 -5.45
CA PHE A 368 17.91 -11.68 -4.61
C PHE A 368 18.00 -11.20 -3.15
N SER A 369 17.58 -9.97 -2.85
CA SER A 369 17.64 -9.45 -1.48
C SER A 369 16.60 -10.07 -0.54
N TYR A 370 15.45 -10.49 -1.04
CA TYR A 370 14.33 -10.97 -0.22
C TYR A 370 14.26 -12.49 -0.05
N CYS A 371 14.87 -13.27 -0.94
CA CYS A 371 14.94 -14.72 -0.81
C CYS A 371 15.81 -15.21 0.39
N LYS A 372 16.63 -14.35 1.01
CA LYS A 372 17.34 -14.70 2.25
C LYS A 372 16.40 -15.07 3.39
N SER A 373 15.18 -14.57 3.41
CA SER A 373 14.16 -14.94 4.41
C SER A 373 13.67 -16.38 4.27
N PHE A 374 13.72 -16.97 3.07
CA PHE A 374 13.31 -18.36 2.82
C PHE A 374 14.36 -19.40 3.21
N THR A 375 15.64 -19.02 3.28
CA THR A 375 16.73 -19.95 3.70
C THR A 375 16.60 -20.38 5.16
N LEU A 376 15.82 -19.69 5.97
CA LEU A 376 15.51 -20.07 7.36
C LEU A 376 14.38 -21.13 7.47
N LEU A 377 13.67 -21.42 6.39
CA LEU A 377 12.59 -22.42 6.35
C LEU A 377 13.08 -23.78 5.85
N LYS A 378 14.16 -24.31 6.44
CA LYS A 378 14.64 -25.71 6.37
C LYS A 378 14.16 -26.54 5.15
N GLN A 379 14.52 -26.13 3.93
CA GLN A 379 14.73 -27.04 2.80
C GLN A 379 15.85 -26.48 1.92
N PRO A 380 16.83 -27.30 1.51
CA PRO A 380 17.99 -26.82 0.76
C PRO A 380 17.62 -26.61 -0.70
N LEU A 381 17.15 -25.42 -1.06
CA LEU A 381 17.20 -24.97 -2.46
C LEU A 381 18.66 -24.60 -2.76
N ARG A 382 19.36 -25.50 -3.48
CA ARG A 382 20.70 -25.22 -3.99
C ARG A 382 20.59 -24.21 -5.13
N PHE A 383 20.68 -22.92 -4.81
CA PHE A 383 20.92 -21.87 -5.80
C PHE A 383 22.42 -21.79 -6.08
N ARG A 384 22.83 -22.18 -7.30
CA ARG A 384 24.14 -21.78 -7.82
C ARG A 384 24.01 -20.35 -8.32
N ALA A 385 24.65 -19.41 -7.61
CA ALA A 385 24.91 -18.09 -8.13
C ALA A 385 25.92 -18.22 -9.27
N TYR A 386 25.53 -17.80 -10.47
CA TYR A 386 26.47 -17.47 -11.55
C TYR A 386 26.56 -15.94 -11.59
N TYR A 387 27.80 -15.47 -11.38
CA TYR A 387 28.20 -14.09 -11.56
C TYR A 387 28.06 -13.63 -13.02
#